data_9250adc18b1bb802e5cdbbf412b247cb
#
_entry.id   9250adc18b1bb802e5cdbbf412b247cb
#
_cell.length_a   1.000
_cell.length_b   1.000
_cell.length_c   1.000
_cell.angle_alpha   90.00
_cell.angle_beta   90.00
_cell.angle_gamma   90.00
#
_symmetry.space_group_name_H-M   'P 1'
#
loop_
_entity.id
_entity.type
_entity.pdbx_description
1 polymer ?
#
loop_
_entity_poly.entity_id
_entity_poly.type
_entity_poly.pdbx_seq_one_letter_code
_entity_poly.pdbx_strand_id
1 'polypeptide(L)'
;SRVSRGLGDVYKRQGESLAALFISSAQRRLKAGKKIIRKKITQGPALPGKLADCSSVDPKMCEIFLVEGDSAGGSAKQARNRENQAIMPLRGKILNTWEIDSQEILASQEVHDISIALGVDPADENLQGLRYDKICILADADSDGLHIATLLCALFVRHFRSLVVRGHIYVAMPPLFRID
;
A
#
# COMPACT_ATOMS: atom_id res chain seq x y z
N SER A 1 36.62 -47.98 -18.54
CA SER A 1 35.58 -47.60 -17.53
C SER A 1 35.55 -46.10 -17.20
N ARG A 2 36.43 -45.25 -17.73
CA ARG A 2 36.39 -43.77 -17.54
C ARG A 2 35.43 -43.03 -18.49
N VAL A 3 35.17 -43.60 -19.67
CA VAL A 3 34.31 -42.95 -20.70
C VAL A 3 32.82 -43.01 -20.33
N SER A 4 32.37 -44.06 -19.65
CA SER A 4 30.96 -44.23 -19.27
C SER A 4 30.50 -43.29 -18.15
N ARG A 5 31.39 -42.83 -17.25
CA ARG A 5 31.07 -41.87 -16.20
C ARG A 5 30.88 -40.45 -16.74
N GLY A 6 31.68 -40.04 -17.72
CA GLY A 6 31.59 -38.73 -18.34
C GLY A 6 30.27 -38.48 -19.10
N LEU A 7 29.78 -39.50 -19.80
CA LEU A 7 28.52 -39.44 -20.53
C LEU A 7 27.32 -39.33 -19.57
N GLY A 8 27.32 -40.09 -18.47
CA GLY A 8 26.24 -39.98 -17.46
C GLY A 8 26.14 -38.57 -16.83
N ASP A 9 27.27 -37.94 -16.55
CA ASP A 9 27.29 -36.57 -15.97
C ASP A 9 26.86 -35.52 -16.99
N VAL A 10 27.14 -35.69 -18.27
CA VAL A 10 26.67 -34.77 -19.33
C VAL A 10 25.16 -34.87 -19.49
N TYR A 11 24.60 -36.08 -19.54
CA TYR A 11 23.16 -36.26 -19.64
C TYR A 11 22.40 -35.73 -18.38
N LYS A 12 22.98 -35.88 -17.20
CA LYS A 12 22.42 -35.38 -15.96
C LYS A 12 22.37 -33.87 -15.95
N ARG A 13 23.45 -33.18 -16.32
CA ARG A 13 23.49 -31.72 -16.43
C ARG A 13 22.55 -31.19 -17.50
N GLN A 14 22.41 -31.85 -18.63
CA GLN A 14 21.45 -31.49 -19.67
C GLN A 14 20.02 -31.67 -19.19
N GLY A 15 19.72 -32.75 -18.45
CA GLY A 15 18.42 -32.99 -17.84
C GLY A 15 18.05 -31.90 -16.80
N GLU A 16 19.00 -31.54 -15.95
CA GLU A 16 18.80 -30.47 -14.95
C GLU A 16 18.56 -29.09 -15.60
N SER A 17 19.31 -28.77 -16.66
CA SER A 17 19.15 -27.52 -17.42
C SER A 17 17.80 -27.47 -18.15
N LEU A 18 17.36 -28.59 -18.74
CA LEU A 18 16.05 -28.72 -19.37
C LEU A 18 14.92 -28.58 -18.32
N ALA A 19 15.03 -29.25 -17.18
CA ALA A 19 14.07 -29.15 -16.09
C ALA A 19 13.95 -27.71 -15.58
N ALA A 20 15.05 -26.99 -15.38
CA ALA A 20 15.08 -25.60 -15.01
C ALA A 20 14.37 -24.69 -16.05
N LEU A 21 14.60 -24.94 -17.35
CA LEU A 21 13.94 -24.26 -18.46
C LEU A 21 12.40 -24.50 -18.44
N PHE A 22 11.99 -25.75 -18.24
CA PHE A 22 10.57 -26.10 -18.17
C PHE A 22 9.89 -25.46 -16.95
N ILE A 23 10.52 -25.49 -15.78
CA ILE A 23 10.03 -24.87 -14.56
C ILE A 23 9.90 -23.35 -14.76
N SER A 24 10.92 -22.69 -15.30
CA SER A 24 10.88 -21.24 -15.56
C SER A 24 9.81 -20.85 -16.59
N SER A 25 9.64 -21.68 -17.63
CA SER A 25 8.60 -21.49 -18.65
C SER A 25 7.20 -21.71 -18.08
N ALA A 26 7.00 -22.74 -17.24
CA ALA A 26 5.75 -22.99 -16.54
C ALA A 26 5.41 -21.85 -15.58
N GLN A 27 6.37 -21.35 -14.81
CA GLN A 27 6.19 -20.19 -13.93
C GLN A 27 5.84 -18.91 -14.71
N ARG A 28 6.46 -18.66 -15.88
CA ARG A 28 6.08 -17.56 -16.77
C ARG A 28 4.65 -17.71 -17.30
N ARG A 29 4.24 -18.92 -17.69
CA ARG A 29 2.87 -19.19 -18.15
C ARG A 29 1.85 -19.03 -17.03
N LEU A 30 2.15 -19.48 -15.81
CA LEU A 30 1.30 -19.28 -14.64
C LEU A 30 1.19 -17.79 -14.26
N LYS A 31 2.28 -17.03 -14.36
CA LYS A 31 2.26 -15.57 -14.18
C LYS A 31 1.50 -14.84 -15.30
N ALA A 32 1.65 -15.29 -16.57
CA ALA A 32 0.93 -14.72 -17.71
C ALA A 32 -0.54 -15.14 -17.78
N GLY A 33 -0.89 -16.34 -17.27
CA GLY A 33 -2.27 -16.85 -17.22
C GLY A 33 -3.11 -16.21 -16.12
N LYS A 34 -2.50 -15.62 -15.11
CA LYS A 34 -3.19 -14.70 -14.20
C LYS A 34 -3.46 -13.39 -14.97
N LYS A 35 -4.49 -13.40 -15.81
CA LYS A 35 -5.02 -12.21 -16.48
C LYS A 35 -5.59 -11.31 -15.39
N ILE A 36 -4.71 -10.45 -14.86
CA ILE A 36 -5.08 -9.51 -13.84
C ILE A 36 -5.98 -8.50 -14.51
N ILE A 37 -7.25 -8.60 -14.19
CA ILE A 37 -8.20 -7.53 -14.44
C ILE A 37 -7.73 -6.39 -13.53
N ARG A 38 -6.88 -5.51 -14.07
CA ARG A 38 -6.56 -4.23 -13.43
C ARG A 38 -7.87 -3.47 -13.34
N LYS A 39 -8.55 -3.60 -12.23
CA LYS A 39 -9.63 -2.71 -11.87
C LYS A 39 -8.95 -1.37 -11.58
N LYS A 40 -8.89 -0.48 -12.57
CA LYS A 40 -8.50 0.91 -12.33
C LYS A 40 -9.52 1.50 -11.36
N ILE A 41 -9.10 1.75 -10.14
CA ILE A 41 -9.95 2.31 -9.09
C ILE A 41 -10.22 3.81 -9.34
N THR A 42 -9.34 4.47 -10.09
CA THR A 42 -9.31 5.92 -10.28
C THR A 42 -10.40 6.51 -11.20
N GLN A 43 -11.26 5.68 -11.80
CA GLN A 43 -12.39 6.18 -12.58
C GLN A 43 -13.71 5.78 -11.92
N GLY A 44 -14.16 6.59 -10.96
CA GLY A 44 -15.54 6.67 -10.53
C GLY A 44 -16.06 5.80 -9.40
N PRO A 45 -15.28 5.16 -8.48
CA PRO A 45 -15.90 4.60 -7.29
C PRO A 45 -16.32 5.72 -6.34
N ALA A 46 -17.46 5.54 -5.68
CA ALA A 46 -17.87 6.42 -4.60
C ALA A 46 -16.78 6.45 -3.52
N LEU A 47 -16.48 7.63 -3.01
CA LEU A 47 -15.53 7.79 -1.91
C LEU A 47 -15.94 6.94 -0.71
N PRO A 48 -14.98 6.38 0.06
CA PRO A 48 -15.30 5.60 1.24
C PRO A 48 -16.20 6.38 2.21
N GLY A 49 -17.28 5.77 2.67
CA GLY A 49 -18.24 6.44 3.56
C GLY A 49 -17.65 6.88 4.90
N LYS A 50 -16.51 6.30 5.31
CA LYS A 50 -15.76 6.69 6.51
C LYS A 50 -14.87 7.93 6.30
N LEU A 51 -14.57 8.31 5.05
CA LEU A 51 -13.77 9.49 4.72
C LEU A 51 -14.57 10.76 5.00
N ALA A 52 -14.00 11.64 5.82
CA ALA A 52 -14.47 13.03 5.95
C ALA A 52 -13.56 13.91 5.08
N ASP A 53 -13.98 14.16 3.86
CA ASP A 53 -13.21 14.89 2.86
C ASP A 53 -13.11 16.38 3.16
N CYS A 54 -12.13 17.06 2.55
CA CYS A 54 -12.00 18.51 2.55
C CYS A 54 -12.78 19.14 1.37
N SER A 55 -13.06 20.43 1.44
CA SER A 55 -13.82 21.14 0.42
C SER A 55 -12.96 21.72 -0.71
N SER A 56 -11.65 21.88 -0.49
CA SER A 56 -10.72 22.35 -1.52
C SER A 56 -10.57 21.32 -2.62
N VAL A 57 -10.47 21.78 -3.85
CA VAL A 57 -10.24 20.96 -5.06
C VAL A 57 -8.79 21.02 -5.53
N ASP A 58 -7.95 21.85 -4.92
CA ASP A 58 -6.52 21.91 -5.25
C ASP A 58 -5.73 20.91 -4.39
N PRO A 59 -5.23 19.82 -4.98
CA PRO A 59 -4.48 18.80 -4.23
C PRO A 59 -3.29 19.36 -3.45
N LYS A 60 -2.64 20.41 -3.94
CA LYS A 60 -1.47 21.02 -3.31
C LYS A 60 -1.77 21.67 -1.97
N MET A 61 -3.02 22.07 -1.77
CA MET A 61 -3.49 22.67 -0.54
C MET A 61 -4.11 21.64 0.41
N CYS A 62 -4.34 20.42 -0.06
CA CYS A 62 -5.05 19.38 0.67
C CYS A 62 -4.10 18.40 1.36
N GLU A 63 -4.49 18.01 2.57
CA GLU A 63 -3.82 16.96 3.33
C GLU A 63 -4.84 15.98 3.91
N ILE A 64 -4.46 14.69 3.97
CA ILE A 64 -5.29 13.65 4.55
C ILE A 64 -4.61 13.04 5.78
N PHE A 65 -5.37 12.84 6.84
CA PHE A 65 -4.91 12.17 8.05
C PHE A 65 -5.52 10.78 8.13
N LEU A 66 -4.67 9.77 8.10
CA LEU A 66 -5.01 8.38 8.38
C LEU A 66 -4.94 8.19 9.89
N VAL A 67 -6.08 7.99 10.52
CA VAL A 67 -6.20 8.02 11.99
C VAL A 67 -6.60 6.65 12.51
N GLU A 68 -6.02 6.24 13.63
CA GLU A 68 -6.35 4.99 14.28
C GLU A 68 -7.75 5.03 14.91
N GLY A 69 -8.66 4.21 14.39
CA GLY A 69 -9.97 3.96 14.96
C GLY A 69 -11.00 5.08 14.76
N ASP A 70 -12.26 4.70 14.99
CA ASP A 70 -13.39 5.61 14.81
C ASP A 70 -13.46 6.69 15.91
N SER A 71 -12.97 6.40 17.12
CA SER A 71 -12.98 7.34 18.27
C SER A 71 -12.06 8.53 18.00
N ALA A 72 -10.78 8.28 17.74
CA ALA A 72 -9.82 9.33 17.39
C ALA A 72 -10.21 10.02 16.07
N GLY A 73 -10.75 9.26 15.10
CA GLY A 73 -11.33 9.80 13.89
C GLY A 73 -12.47 10.79 14.13
N GLY A 74 -13.32 10.54 15.13
CA GLY A 74 -14.40 11.45 15.55
C GLY A 74 -13.87 12.79 16.06
N SER A 75 -12.89 12.75 16.97
CA SER A 75 -12.23 13.94 17.50
C SER A 75 -11.48 14.72 16.43
N ALA A 76 -10.73 14.01 15.58
CA ALA A 76 -10.01 14.63 14.47
C ALA A 76 -10.95 15.30 13.45
N LYS A 77 -12.11 14.69 13.14
CA LYS A 77 -13.13 15.29 12.28
C LYS A 77 -13.70 16.61 12.83
N GLN A 78 -13.79 16.74 14.15
CA GLN A 78 -14.25 17.96 14.80
C GLN A 78 -13.18 19.05 14.82
N ALA A 79 -11.91 18.68 15.05
CA ALA A 79 -10.80 19.61 15.20
C ALA A 79 -10.19 20.11 13.87
N ARG A 80 -10.43 19.40 12.76
CA ARG A 80 -9.78 19.67 11.47
C ARG A 80 -10.20 21.01 10.84
N ASN A 81 -9.34 21.56 10.01
CA ASN A 81 -9.74 22.55 9.03
C ASN A 81 -10.50 21.85 7.88
N ARG A 82 -11.79 22.15 7.73
CA ARG A 82 -12.65 21.51 6.73
C ARG A 82 -12.33 21.92 5.30
N GLU A 83 -11.62 23.00 5.09
CA GLU A 83 -11.26 23.49 3.78
C GLU A 83 -10.19 22.60 3.14
N ASN A 84 -9.11 22.28 3.87
CA ASN A 84 -7.92 21.62 3.32
C ASN A 84 -7.53 20.31 4.03
N GLN A 85 -8.20 19.93 5.14
CA GLN A 85 -7.89 18.72 5.89
C GLN A 85 -8.97 17.66 5.76
N ALA A 86 -8.60 16.49 5.29
CA ALA A 86 -9.45 15.31 5.24
C ALA A 86 -9.05 14.32 6.34
N ILE A 87 -10.03 13.60 6.90
CA ILE A 87 -9.83 12.58 7.93
C ILE A 87 -10.35 11.25 7.44
N MET A 88 -9.52 10.22 7.53
CA MET A 88 -9.87 8.85 7.21
C MET A 88 -9.56 7.95 8.40
N PRO A 89 -10.54 7.56 9.21
CA PRO A 89 -10.33 6.59 10.27
C PRO A 89 -10.11 5.19 9.68
N LEU A 90 -9.15 4.47 10.23
CA LEU A 90 -8.84 3.09 9.89
C LEU A 90 -9.48 2.16 10.92
N ARG A 91 -10.13 1.10 10.47
CA ARG A 91 -10.77 0.12 11.35
C ARG A 91 -9.81 -1.01 11.70
N GLY A 92 -9.18 -0.88 12.86
CA GLY A 92 -8.24 -1.89 13.37
C GLY A 92 -6.90 -1.89 12.65
N LYS A 93 -6.12 -2.94 12.92
CA LYS A 93 -4.81 -3.13 12.31
C LYS A 93 -4.97 -3.55 10.87
N ILE A 94 -4.32 -2.83 9.96
CA ILE A 94 -4.26 -3.25 8.56
C ILE A 94 -3.45 -4.53 8.42
N LEU A 95 -3.73 -5.28 7.37
CA LEU A 95 -2.97 -6.48 7.03
C LEU A 95 -1.48 -6.15 6.86
N ASN A 96 -0.60 -7.04 7.31
CA ASN A 96 0.82 -6.93 6.95
C ASN A 96 0.97 -7.22 5.45
N THR A 97 1.25 -6.16 4.71
CA THR A 97 1.26 -6.18 3.24
C THR A 97 2.64 -6.43 2.65
N TRP A 98 3.67 -6.62 3.50
CA TRP A 98 5.05 -6.70 3.04
C TRP A 98 5.32 -7.88 2.10
N GLU A 99 4.69 -9.03 2.33
CA GLU A 99 4.87 -10.25 1.53
C GLU A 99 3.79 -10.45 0.46
N ILE A 100 2.80 -9.54 0.37
CA ILE A 100 1.68 -9.64 -0.56
C ILE A 100 2.01 -8.90 -1.85
N ASP A 101 1.63 -9.44 -2.99
CA ASP A 101 1.78 -8.76 -4.28
C ASP A 101 0.86 -7.55 -4.39
N SER A 102 1.34 -6.45 -5.01
CA SER A 102 0.58 -5.20 -5.17
C SER A 102 -0.77 -5.37 -5.88
N GLN A 103 -0.97 -6.49 -6.53
CA GLN A 103 -2.21 -6.83 -7.24
C GLN A 103 -3.23 -7.50 -6.33
N GLU A 104 -2.77 -8.21 -5.31
CA GLU A 104 -3.60 -8.92 -4.34
C GLU A 104 -3.96 -8.04 -3.15
N ILE A 105 -3.20 -6.98 -2.92
CA ILE A 105 -3.35 -6.10 -1.76
C ILE A 105 -4.70 -5.36 -1.74
N LEU A 106 -5.27 -5.08 -2.91
CA LEU A 106 -6.58 -4.44 -3.06
C LEU A 106 -7.76 -5.36 -2.68
N ALA A 107 -7.50 -6.64 -2.38
CA ALA A 107 -8.49 -7.51 -1.76
C ALA A 107 -8.78 -7.10 -0.30
N SER A 108 -7.84 -6.41 0.35
CA SER A 108 -8.07 -5.80 1.66
C SER A 108 -8.92 -4.55 1.50
N GLN A 109 -10.08 -4.53 2.18
CA GLN A 109 -11.00 -3.38 2.14
C GLN A 109 -10.34 -2.09 2.60
N GLU A 110 -9.49 -2.14 3.65
CA GLU A 110 -8.79 -0.96 4.17
C GLU A 110 -7.82 -0.37 3.14
N VAL A 111 -7.06 -1.23 2.45
CA VAL A 111 -6.12 -0.78 1.41
C VAL A 111 -6.86 -0.24 0.19
N HIS A 112 -7.95 -0.91 -0.19
CA HIS A 112 -8.83 -0.47 -1.27
C HIS A 112 -9.42 0.92 -0.96
N ASP A 113 -9.92 1.12 0.27
CA ASP A 113 -10.45 2.41 0.71
C ASP A 113 -9.37 3.51 0.71
N ILE A 114 -8.13 3.19 1.15
CA ILE A 114 -6.99 4.11 1.08
C ILE A 114 -6.71 4.50 -0.37
N SER A 115 -6.62 3.54 -1.29
CA SER A 115 -6.37 3.80 -2.72
C SER A 115 -7.43 4.71 -3.33
N ILE A 116 -8.71 4.45 -3.06
CA ILE A 116 -9.82 5.30 -3.53
C ILE A 116 -9.73 6.69 -2.92
N ALA A 117 -9.49 6.80 -1.61
CA ALA A 117 -9.39 8.09 -0.94
C ALA A 117 -8.25 8.94 -1.51
N LEU A 118 -7.08 8.32 -1.74
CA LEU A 118 -5.91 8.99 -2.31
C LEU A 118 -6.05 9.31 -3.80
N GLY A 119 -6.85 8.52 -4.53
CA GLY A 119 -6.99 8.63 -5.98
C GLY A 119 -5.83 8.01 -6.76
N VAL A 120 -5.06 7.12 -6.15
CA VAL A 120 -3.91 6.45 -6.77
C VAL A 120 -3.93 4.95 -6.50
N ASP A 121 -3.54 4.17 -7.49
CA ASP A 121 -3.45 2.71 -7.39
C ASP A 121 -2.08 2.25 -6.87
N PRO A 122 -2.00 1.10 -6.17
CA PRO A 122 -0.72 0.49 -5.83
C PRO A 122 0.16 0.30 -7.07
N ALA A 123 1.47 0.55 -6.92
CA ALA A 123 2.46 0.50 -7.98
C ALA A 123 2.26 1.49 -9.14
N ASP A 124 1.39 2.49 -8.98
CA ASP A 124 1.27 3.59 -9.96
C ASP A 124 2.46 4.54 -9.81
N GLU A 125 3.18 4.77 -10.93
CA GLU A 125 4.29 5.72 -10.98
C GLU A 125 3.82 7.15 -11.28
N ASN A 126 2.62 7.27 -11.84
CA ASN A 126 2.12 8.52 -12.40
C ASN A 126 1.03 9.16 -11.55
N LEU A 127 1.27 9.64 -10.41
CA LEU A 127 0.34 10.18 -9.40
C LEU A 127 -0.69 11.23 -9.93
N GLN A 128 -1.18 11.08 -11.16
CA GLN A 128 -2.09 12.05 -11.81
C GLN A 128 -3.45 12.18 -11.11
N GLY A 129 -3.88 11.13 -10.39
CA GLY A 129 -5.13 11.13 -9.65
C GLY A 129 -5.00 11.55 -8.19
N LEU A 130 -3.79 11.92 -7.74
CA LEU A 130 -3.52 12.22 -6.33
C LEU A 130 -4.37 13.42 -5.87
N ARG A 131 -5.12 13.20 -4.77
CA ARG A 131 -6.07 14.18 -4.23
C ARG A 131 -5.50 15.00 -3.09
N TYR A 132 -4.42 14.57 -2.45
CA TYR A 132 -3.82 15.22 -1.29
C TYR A 132 -2.31 15.27 -1.43
N ASP A 133 -1.72 16.45 -1.25
CA ASP A 133 -0.26 16.63 -1.31
C ASP A 133 0.45 15.98 -0.11
N LYS A 134 -0.20 16.00 1.06
CA LYS A 134 0.33 15.38 2.27
C LYS A 134 -0.59 14.28 2.78
N ILE A 135 0.01 13.14 3.07
CA ILE A 135 -0.62 11.98 3.65
C ILE A 135 0.01 11.74 5.02
N CYS A 136 -0.72 12.07 6.07
CA CYS A 136 -0.23 12.05 7.44
C CYS A 136 -0.75 10.82 8.17
N ILE A 137 0.15 9.98 8.68
CA ILE A 137 -0.18 8.86 9.56
C ILE A 137 -0.24 9.42 10.98
N LEU A 138 -1.41 9.32 11.62
CA LEU A 138 -1.66 9.80 12.97
C LEU A 138 -2.10 8.62 13.84
N ALA A 139 -1.20 8.11 14.65
CA ALA A 139 -1.42 7.02 15.60
C ALA A 139 -1.02 7.43 17.01
N ASP A 140 -1.58 6.77 18.01
CA ASP A 140 -1.29 7.06 19.41
C ASP A 140 0.17 6.71 19.78
N ALA A 141 0.70 7.36 20.81
CA ALA A 141 2.08 7.15 21.29
C ALA A 141 2.20 5.90 22.19
N ASP A 142 1.52 4.82 21.81
CA ASP A 142 1.59 3.53 22.50
C ASP A 142 2.09 2.40 21.58
N SER A 143 2.17 1.17 22.10
CA SER A 143 2.66 0.03 21.34
C SER A 143 1.76 -0.35 20.16
N ASP A 144 0.45 -0.17 20.29
CA ASP A 144 -0.51 -0.47 19.23
C ASP A 144 -0.46 0.57 18.12
N GLY A 145 -0.42 1.86 18.48
CA GLY A 145 -0.25 2.94 17.52
C GLY A 145 1.07 2.87 16.75
N LEU A 146 2.19 2.54 17.43
CA LEU A 146 3.48 2.29 16.75
C LEU A 146 3.39 1.12 15.77
N HIS A 147 2.67 0.06 16.13
CA HIS A 147 2.46 -1.07 15.23
C HIS A 147 1.64 -0.67 13.99
N ILE A 148 0.55 0.07 14.18
CA ILE A 148 -0.29 0.55 13.08
C ILE A 148 0.52 1.50 12.16
N ALA A 149 1.28 2.42 12.73
CA ALA A 149 2.15 3.31 11.96
C ALA A 149 3.18 2.51 11.14
N THR A 150 3.78 1.47 11.74
CA THR A 150 4.73 0.59 11.04
C THR A 150 4.07 -0.15 9.88
N LEU A 151 2.88 -0.70 10.06
CA LEU A 151 2.14 -1.39 8.99
C LEU A 151 1.78 -0.45 7.85
N LEU A 152 1.36 0.79 8.15
CA LEU A 152 1.09 1.82 7.15
C LEU A 152 2.36 2.25 6.41
N CYS A 153 3.47 2.44 7.12
CA CYS A 153 4.76 2.72 6.49
C CYS A 153 5.18 1.58 5.55
N ALA A 154 5.03 0.33 5.99
CA ALA A 154 5.32 -0.85 5.16
C ALA A 154 4.45 -0.88 3.89
N LEU A 155 3.14 -0.59 4.03
CA LEU A 155 2.21 -0.45 2.91
C LEU A 155 2.70 0.60 1.90
N PHE A 156 3.01 1.81 2.35
CA PHE A 156 3.42 2.89 1.46
C PHE A 156 4.78 2.62 0.81
N VAL A 157 5.77 2.15 1.56
CA VAL A 157 7.11 1.85 1.02
C VAL A 157 7.06 0.73 -0.01
N ARG A 158 6.25 -0.29 0.22
CA ARG A 158 6.19 -1.47 -0.64
C ARG A 158 5.30 -1.25 -1.86
N HIS A 159 4.14 -0.63 -1.70
CA HIS A 159 3.09 -0.62 -2.71
C HIS A 159 2.76 0.76 -3.30
N PHE A 160 3.12 1.84 -2.61
CA PHE A 160 2.93 3.23 -3.07
C PHE A 160 4.26 3.99 -3.09
N ARG A 161 5.29 3.33 -3.59
CA ARG A 161 6.66 3.84 -3.55
C ARG A 161 6.80 5.26 -4.12
N SER A 162 6.04 5.58 -5.17
CA SER A 162 6.05 6.90 -5.80
C SER A 162 5.65 8.02 -4.84
N LEU A 163 4.68 7.77 -3.94
CA LEU A 163 4.29 8.73 -2.89
C LEU A 163 5.42 8.96 -1.89
N VAL A 164 6.15 7.90 -1.52
CA VAL A 164 7.27 8.01 -0.57
C VAL A 164 8.45 8.76 -1.19
N VAL A 165 8.85 8.39 -2.40
CA VAL A 165 9.98 9.02 -3.11
C VAL A 165 9.74 10.50 -3.37
N ARG A 166 8.50 10.89 -3.66
CA ARG A 166 8.13 12.29 -3.89
C ARG A 166 7.84 13.07 -2.62
N GLY A 167 7.94 12.45 -1.44
CA GLY A 167 7.84 13.12 -0.14
C GLY A 167 6.41 13.45 0.29
N HIS A 168 5.41 12.71 -0.16
CA HIS A 168 4.01 12.91 0.23
C HIS A 168 3.63 12.25 1.56
N ILE A 169 4.47 11.34 2.11
CA ILE A 169 4.16 10.56 3.31
C ILE A 169 4.79 11.19 4.54
N TYR A 170 3.99 11.42 5.57
CA TYR A 170 4.38 11.97 6.86
C TYR A 170 3.90 11.07 7.98
N VAL A 171 4.68 10.96 9.04
CA VAL A 171 4.31 10.25 10.27
C VAL A 171 4.28 11.26 11.41
N ALA A 172 3.13 11.41 12.05
CA ALA A 172 3.03 12.23 13.24
C ALA A 172 3.72 11.52 14.42
N MET A 173 4.53 12.26 15.15
CA MET A 173 5.24 11.77 16.34
C MET A 173 4.68 12.49 17.57
N PRO A 174 3.54 12.00 18.13
CA PRO A 174 2.96 12.64 19.31
C PRO A 174 3.88 12.46 20.51
N PRO A 175 3.97 13.45 21.42
CA PRO A 175 4.77 13.30 22.63
C PRO A 175 4.15 12.27 23.56
N LEU A 176 5.00 11.44 24.20
CA LEU A 176 4.54 10.44 25.16
C LEU A 176 4.03 11.08 26.48
N PHE A 177 4.58 12.23 26.85
CA PHE A 177 4.23 12.98 28.06
C PHE A 177 4.01 14.45 27.75
N ARG A 178 3.04 15.05 28.44
CA ARG A 178 2.81 16.48 28.51
C ARG A 178 3.02 16.94 29.95
N ILE A 179 3.81 18.00 30.14
CA ILE A 179 4.00 18.67 31.44
C ILE A 179 3.21 19.98 31.34
N ASP A 180 2.21 20.14 32.19
CA ASP A 180 1.40 21.36 32.30
C ASP A 180 2.00 22.31 33.34
#